data_26bb87734c8ce237c434daec659d53a8
#
_entry.id   26bb87734c8ce237c434daec659d53a8
#
_cell.length_a   1.000
_cell.length_b   1.000
_cell.length_c   1.000
_cell.angle_alpha   90.00
_cell.angle_beta   90.00
_cell.angle_gamma   90.00
#
_symmetry.space_group_name_H-M   'P 1'
#
loop_
_entity.id
_entity.type
_entity.pdbx_description
1 polymer ?
#
loop_
_entity_poly.entity_id
_entity_poly.type
_entity_poly.pdbx_seq_one_letter_code
_entity_poly.pdbx_strand_id
1 'polypeptide(L)'
;AILNSCKMMEKLGFEVIYLPVDKDGLVRTETLEKEMENDIALVSIMFANNEIGTIQNVKELALVAHKYGALFHTDAVQAVGHIEIDVKDLDIDMLSASAHKFNGPKGVGFLYVKNGVEIHSLITGGNQESGKRAGTENVASIVGMAEALKENVSSIEANSKYLFSLERLFLDKLKKNNIDFIVNGSTNKTPGNISLSIADLDGEVLLHRLDLKGIEVATGSACDSVNTQISHVIRAIDVPEKYARGTIRISLGMDNSIEDIDTMAQELSDIVYSL
;
A
#
# COMPACT_ATOMS: atom_id res chain seq x y z
N ALA A 1 -4.40 8.98 -0.52
CA ALA A 1 -5.24 9.63 0.51
C ALA A 1 -4.42 10.68 1.26
N ILE A 2 -3.34 10.33 1.93
CA ILE A 2 -2.54 11.23 2.82
C ILE A 2 -2.13 12.52 2.12
N LEU A 3 -1.53 12.48 0.93
CA LEU A 3 -1.10 13.68 0.19
C LEU A 3 -2.22 14.73 0.01
N ASN A 4 -3.45 14.29 -0.23
CA ASN A 4 -4.56 15.23 -0.38
C ASN A 4 -5.01 15.80 0.98
N SER A 5 -4.89 15.02 2.06
CA SER A 5 -5.11 15.53 3.42
C SER A 5 -4.02 16.54 3.81
N CYS A 6 -2.77 16.29 3.46
CA CYS A 6 -1.66 17.22 3.64
C CYS A 6 -1.92 18.56 2.93
N LYS A 7 -2.34 18.54 1.66
CA LYS A 7 -2.73 19.77 0.93
C LYS A 7 -3.86 20.55 1.61
N MET A 8 -4.74 19.87 2.33
CA MET A 8 -5.77 20.54 3.13
C MET A 8 -5.19 21.18 4.38
N MET A 9 -4.25 20.51 5.06
CA MET A 9 -3.55 21.06 6.22
C MET A 9 -2.75 22.31 5.84
N GLU A 10 -2.05 22.31 4.71
CA GLU A 10 -1.35 23.50 4.19
C GLU A 10 -2.29 24.70 4.02
N LYS A 11 -3.52 24.47 3.48
CA LYS A 11 -4.54 25.51 3.36
C LYS A 11 -5.05 26.05 4.72
N LEU A 12 -4.94 25.25 5.77
CA LEU A 12 -5.29 25.64 7.13
C LEU A 12 -4.12 26.31 7.86
N GLY A 13 -2.96 26.48 7.20
CA GLY A 13 -1.81 27.18 7.73
C GLY A 13 -0.79 26.29 8.45
N PHE A 14 -0.92 24.97 8.35
CA PHE A 14 0.11 24.04 8.84
C PHE A 14 1.23 23.91 7.81
N GLU A 15 2.46 23.81 8.28
CA GLU A 15 3.59 23.40 7.46
C GLU A 15 3.59 21.89 7.26
N VAL A 16 3.86 21.44 6.04
CA VAL A 16 3.93 20.02 5.69
C VAL A 16 5.26 19.71 5.03
N ILE A 17 6.00 18.79 5.62
CA ILE A 17 7.28 18.30 5.09
C ILE A 17 7.05 16.95 4.42
N TYR A 18 7.39 16.85 3.14
CA TYR A 18 7.29 15.62 2.37
C TYR A 18 8.63 14.89 2.35
N LEU A 19 8.68 13.73 3.03
CA LEU A 19 9.91 12.94 3.11
C LEU A 19 10.19 12.21 1.80
N PRO A 20 11.42 12.26 1.27
CA PRO A 20 11.83 11.44 0.16
C PRO A 20 11.97 9.97 0.57
N VAL A 21 11.92 9.09 -0.41
CA VAL A 21 12.20 7.66 -0.27
C VAL A 21 13.45 7.28 -1.05
N ASP A 22 14.05 6.15 -0.70
CA ASP A 22 15.14 5.57 -1.49
C ASP A 22 14.61 4.72 -2.67
N LYS A 23 15.50 4.05 -3.39
CA LYS A 23 15.16 3.21 -4.56
C LYS A 23 14.29 2.00 -4.23
N ASP A 24 14.30 1.56 -2.98
CA ASP A 24 13.42 0.50 -2.48
C ASP A 24 12.06 1.03 -2.02
N GLY A 25 11.86 2.35 -2.05
CA GLY A 25 10.65 3.03 -1.58
C GLY A 25 10.60 3.17 -0.06
N LEU A 26 11.73 3.07 0.64
CA LEU A 26 11.82 3.21 2.09
C LEU A 26 12.12 4.65 2.49
N VAL A 27 11.39 5.14 3.49
CA VAL A 27 11.78 6.34 4.26
C VAL A 27 12.87 5.93 5.22
N ARG A 28 14.07 6.53 5.10
CA ARG A 28 15.18 6.26 6.01
C ARG A 28 15.02 7.03 7.30
N THR A 29 15.38 6.40 8.42
CA THR A 29 15.35 7.04 9.76
C THR A 29 16.18 8.30 9.81
N GLU A 30 17.35 8.30 9.16
CA GLU A 30 18.23 9.47 9.08
C GLU A 30 17.60 10.61 8.27
N THR A 31 16.78 10.29 7.28
CA THR A 31 16.04 11.29 6.50
C THR A 31 14.95 11.92 7.36
N LEU A 32 14.17 11.10 8.09
CA LEU A 32 13.18 11.60 9.03
C LEU A 32 13.85 12.45 10.11
N GLU A 33 14.93 11.97 10.73
CA GLU A 33 15.59 12.64 11.85
C GLU A 33 16.14 14.03 11.49
N LYS A 34 16.56 14.24 10.24
CA LYS A 34 17.03 15.56 9.75
C LYS A 34 15.93 16.60 9.67
N GLU A 35 14.69 16.16 9.42
CA GLU A 35 13.53 17.05 9.29
C GLU A 35 12.79 17.23 10.63
N MET A 36 13.21 16.49 11.69
CA MET A 36 12.54 16.57 12.99
C MET A 36 12.98 17.80 13.79
N GLU A 37 11.98 18.60 14.16
CA GLU A 37 12.10 19.73 15.09
C GLU A 37 11.09 19.57 16.24
N ASN A 38 11.24 20.33 17.32
CA ASN A 38 10.40 20.17 18.52
C ASN A 38 8.95 20.66 18.34
N ASP A 39 8.62 21.28 17.22
CA ASP A 39 7.28 21.75 16.87
C ASP A 39 6.55 20.86 15.87
N ILE A 40 7.18 19.75 15.44
CA ILE A 40 6.49 18.73 14.64
C ILE A 40 5.45 18.03 15.50
N ALA A 41 4.17 18.18 15.13
CA ALA A 41 3.06 17.60 15.88
C ALA A 41 2.81 16.13 15.50
N LEU A 42 2.98 15.76 14.22
CA LEU A 42 2.60 14.46 13.68
C LEU A 42 3.57 14.01 12.57
N VAL A 43 4.03 12.78 12.68
CA VAL A 43 4.66 12.04 11.59
C VAL A 43 3.66 11.03 11.06
N SER A 44 3.38 11.07 9.75
CA SER A 44 2.44 10.16 9.09
C SER A 44 3.11 9.45 7.93
N ILE A 45 3.35 8.15 8.06
CA ILE A 45 4.03 7.33 7.05
C ILE A 45 3.19 6.10 6.75
N MET A 46 2.96 5.81 5.46
CA MET A 46 2.23 4.63 5.02
C MET A 46 2.99 3.35 5.43
N PHE A 47 2.30 2.37 6.02
CA PHE A 47 2.92 1.12 6.49
C PHE A 47 3.48 0.29 5.33
N ALA A 48 2.65 0.08 4.31
CA ALA A 48 3.01 -0.65 3.11
C ALA A 48 2.49 0.08 1.87
N ASN A 49 3.34 0.30 0.88
CA ASN A 49 2.96 1.03 -0.32
C ASN A 49 2.03 0.19 -1.21
N ASN A 50 0.95 0.81 -1.70
CA ASN A 50 -0.06 0.13 -2.50
C ASN A 50 0.36 -0.19 -3.93
N GLU A 51 1.41 0.44 -4.45
CA GLU A 51 1.89 0.21 -5.83
C GLU A 51 3.03 -0.80 -5.87
N ILE A 52 4.05 -0.62 -5.01
CA ILE A 52 5.27 -1.43 -5.02
C ILE A 52 5.35 -2.45 -3.87
N GLY A 53 4.38 -2.43 -2.95
CA GLY A 53 4.31 -3.36 -1.84
C GLY A 53 5.31 -3.12 -0.70
N THR A 54 6.31 -2.26 -0.87
CA THR A 54 7.37 -2.00 0.12
C THR A 54 6.80 -1.73 1.52
N ILE A 55 7.27 -2.48 2.51
CA ILE A 55 6.91 -2.34 3.92
C ILE A 55 7.93 -1.45 4.62
N GLN A 56 7.48 -0.41 5.31
CA GLN A 56 8.32 0.54 6.04
C GLN A 56 8.78 -0.01 7.40
N ASN A 57 9.92 0.49 7.90
CA ASN A 57 10.43 0.19 9.23
C ASN A 57 9.68 1.02 10.29
N VAL A 58 8.39 0.75 10.45
CA VAL A 58 7.44 1.56 11.25
C VAL A 58 7.92 1.77 12.67
N LYS A 59 8.45 0.73 13.34
CA LYS A 59 8.96 0.81 14.72
C LYS A 59 10.07 1.83 14.86
N GLU A 60 11.05 1.80 13.98
CA GLU A 60 12.19 2.72 14.01
C GLU A 60 11.76 4.16 13.72
N LEU A 61 10.86 4.33 12.76
CA LEU A 61 10.31 5.65 12.41
C LEU A 61 9.45 6.23 13.54
N ALA A 62 8.66 5.40 14.23
CA ALA A 62 7.89 5.82 15.40
C ALA A 62 8.81 6.25 16.54
N LEU A 63 9.89 5.52 16.81
CA LEU A 63 10.88 5.89 17.82
C LEU A 63 11.55 7.25 17.53
N VAL A 64 11.85 7.52 16.24
CA VAL A 64 12.38 8.85 15.86
C VAL A 64 11.35 9.94 16.12
N ALA A 65 10.08 9.75 15.69
CA ALA A 65 9.03 10.73 15.96
C ALA A 65 8.88 11.04 17.46
N HIS A 66 8.80 10.00 18.29
CA HIS A 66 8.63 10.14 19.74
C HIS A 66 9.83 10.80 20.43
N LYS A 67 11.05 10.60 19.94
CA LYS A 67 12.26 11.28 20.44
C LYS A 67 12.12 12.81 20.42
N TYR A 68 11.37 13.35 19.47
CA TYR A 68 11.11 14.78 19.32
C TYR A 68 9.71 15.20 19.82
N GLY A 69 8.97 14.29 20.43
CA GLY A 69 7.65 14.56 21.02
C GLY A 69 6.50 14.58 20.02
N ALA A 70 6.73 14.20 18.75
CA ALA A 70 5.71 14.09 17.75
C ALA A 70 4.92 12.79 17.90
N LEU A 71 3.61 12.80 17.57
CA LEU A 71 2.80 11.59 17.43
C LEU A 71 3.16 10.85 16.14
N PHE A 72 2.98 9.52 16.13
CA PHE A 72 3.19 8.70 14.95
C PHE A 72 1.89 8.07 14.46
N HIS A 73 1.52 8.38 13.21
CA HIS A 73 0.41 7.78 12.49
C HIS A 73 0.92 6.92 11.33
N THR A 74 0.28 5.79 11.10
CA THR A 74 0.51 5.00 9.90
C THR A 74 -0.79 4.71 9.14
N ASP A 75 -0.77 4.94 7.83
CA ASP A 75 -1.77 4.40 6.93
C ASP A 75 -1.42 2.92 6.66
N ALA A 76 -2.12 2.03 7.35
CA ALA A 76 -1.92 0.60 7.27
C ALA A 76 -2.96 -0.11 6.39
N VAL A 77 -3.63 0.62 5.51
CA VAL A 77 -4.69 0.08 4.63
C VAL A 77 -4.21 -1.12 3.81
N GLN A 78 -2.93 -1.15 3.40
CA GLN A 78 -2.35 -2.27 2.64
C GLN A 78 -1.63 -3.31 3.54
N ALA A 79 -1.57 -3.09 4.85
CA ALA A 79 -0.83 -3.95 5.76
C ALA A 79 -1.75 -4.80 6.65
N VAL A 80 -2.84 -4.20 7.15
CA VAL A 80 -3.80 -4.88 8.05
C VAL A 80 -4.42 -6.09 7.35
N GLY A 81 -4.32 -7.25 8.02
CA GLY A 81 -4.81 -8.53 7.50
C GLY A 81 -3.85 -9.24 6.54
N HIS A 82 -2.74 -8.61 6.13
CA HIS A 82 -1.74 -9.19 5.22
C HIS A 82 -0.39 -9.47 5.88
N ILE A 83 -0.03 -8.69 6.90
CA ILE A 83 1.18 -8.86 7.70
C ILE A 83 0.85 -8.76 9.18
N GLU A 84 1.72 -9.30 10.02
CA GLU A 84 1.54 -9.19 11.47
C GLU A 84 1.78 -7.75 11.94
N ILE A 85 0.85 -7.23 12.75
CA ILE A 85 0.92 -5.88 13.32
C ILE A 85 0.58 -5.95 14.81
N ASP A 86 1.55 -5.64 15.66
CA ASP A 86 1.32 -5.35 17.07
C ASP A 86 1.54 -3.85 17.31
N VAL A 87 0.47 -3.10 17.47
CA VAL A 87 0.52 -1.65 17.64
C VAL A 87 1.27 -1.21 18.90
N LYS A 88 1.39 -2.09 19.92
CA LYS A 88 2.14 -1.80 21.16
C LYS A 88 3.61 -2.05 20.96
N ASP A 89 4.00 -3.17 20.33
CA ASP A 89 5.41 -3.45 20.02
C ASP A 89 6.00 -2.44 19.03
N LEU A 90 5.20 -2.02 18.06
CA LEU A 90 5.58 -1.02 17.06
C LEU A 90 5.47 0.43 17.56
N ASP A 91 4.94 0.62 18.78
CA ASP A 91 4.71 1.93 19.43
C ASP A 91 3.95 2.94 18.54
N ILE A 92 2.89 2.47 17.89
CA ILE A 92 2.04 3.26 17.00
C ILE A 92 1.00 4.03 17.81
N ASP A 93 0.88 5.34 17.60
CA ASP A 93 -0.13 6.17 18.26
C ASP A 93 -1.47 6.13 17.53
N MET A 94 -1.44 6.13 16.17
CA MET A 94 -2.63 6.03 15.36
C MET A 94 -2.40 5.15 14.13
N LEU A 95 -3.42 4.35 13.75
CA LEU A 95 -3.36 3.48 12.59
C LEU A 95 -4.69 3.51 11.84
N SER A 96 -4.64 3.79 10.54
CA SER A 96 -5.81 3.74 9.66
C SER A 96 -5.87 2.43 8.88
N ALA A 97 -7.08 1.84 8.80
CA ALA A 97 -7.35 0.63 8.00
C ALA A 97 -8.69 0.72 7.26
N SER A 98 -8.84 -0.07 6.21
CA SER A 98 -10.06 -0.15 5.40
C SER A 98 -10.44 -1.61 5.14
N ALA A 99 -11.66 -1.99 5.50
CA ALA A 99 -12.12 -3.37 5.51
C ALA A 99 -12.02 -4.08 4.15
N HIS A 100 -12.34 -3.37 3.06
CA HIS A 100 -12.32 -3.95 1.72
C HIS A 100 -10.92 -4.38 1.24
N LYS A 101 -9.86 -4.02 1.95
CA LYS A 101 -8.48 -4.44 1.64
C LYS A 101 -8.12 -5.78 2.25
N PHE A 102 -8.89 -6.25 3.24
CA PHE A 102 -8.77 -7.57 3.84
C PHE A 102 -10.07 -8.37 3.76
N ASN A 103 -10.73 -8.31 2.60
CA ASN A 103 -11.94 -9.07 2.24
C ASN A 103 -13.20 -8.72 3.08
N GLY A 104 -13.18 -7.59 3.79
CA GLY A 104 -14.33 -7.07 4.51
C GLY A 104 -15.24 -6.20 3.63
N PRO A 105 -16.38 -5.72 4.17
CA PRO A 105 -17.32 -4.88 3.42
C PRO A 105 -16.70 -3.57 2.96
N LYS A 106 -17.14 -3.07 1.78
CA LYS A 106 -16.81 -1.72 1.30
C LYS A 106 -17.49 -0.66 2.15
N GLY A 107 -16.88 0.52 2.26
CA GLY A 107 -17.46 1.67 2.94
C GLY A 107 -17.32 1.66 4.47
N VAL A 108 -16.55 0.73 5.05
CA VAL A 108 -16.21 0.67 6.47
C VAL A 108 -14.69 0.52 6.64
N GLY A 109 -14.18 1.08 7.72
CA GLY A 109 -12.79 1.00 8.14
C GLY A 109 -12.67 1.39 9.61
N PHE A 110 -11.48 1.42 10.14
CA PHE A 110 -11.24 1.86 11.50
C PHE A 110 -10.00 2.74 11.62
N LEU A 111 -10.02 3.55 12.65
CA LEU A 111 -8.85 4.28 13.14
C LEU A 111 -8.53 3.73 14.54
N TYR A 112 -7.37 3.10 14.70
CA TYR A 112 -6.82 2.84 16.01
C TYR A 112 -6.23 4.13 16.56
N VAL A 113 -6.53 4.42 17.83
CA VAL A 113 -5.97 5.55 18.58
C VAL A 113 -5.49 5.03 19.93
N LYS A 114 -4.20 5.20 20.21
CA LYS A 114 -3.57 4.83 21.48
C LYS A 114 -4.22 5.60 22.64
N ASN A 115 -4.39 4.93 23.78
CA ASN A 115 -4.94 5.58 24.97
C ASN A 115 -4.08 6.79 25.39
N GLY A 116 -4.73 7.92 25.63
CA GLY A 116 -4.09 9.19 25.97
C GLY A 116 -3.83 10.11 24.77
N VAL A 117 -3.97 9.63 23.54
CA VAL A 117 -3.94 10.48 22.35
C VAL A 117 -5.30 11.13 22.17
N GLU A 118 -5.32 12.45 22.11
CA GLU A 118 -6.53 13.24 21.88
C GLU A 118 -6.71 13.51 20.39
N ILE A 119 -7.91 13.24 19.87
CA ILE A 119 -8.32 13.60 18.52
C ILE A 119 -9.63 14.37 18.56
N HIS A 120 -9.76 15.34 17.67
CA HIS A 120 -11.02 16.08 17.49
C HIS A 120 -11.92 15.40 16.47
N SER A 121 -13.22 15.35 16.78
CA SER A 121 -14.22 14.81 15.85
C SER A 121 -14.33 15.70 14.60
N LEU A 122 -14.10 15.14 13.42
CA LEU A 122 -14.36 15.80 12.15
C LEU A 122 -15.87 15.81 11.83
N ILE A 123 -16.57 14.73 12.19
CA ILE A 123 -18.03 14.59 12.00
C ILE A 123 -18.68 14.79 13.38
N THR A 124 -19.23 15.97 13.60
CA THR A 124 -19.84 16.38 14.86
C THR A 124 -21.33 16.02 14.94
N GLY A 125 -21.85 15.81 16.15
CA GLY A 125 -23.27 15.45 16.39
C GLY A 125 -23.45 14.69 17.69
N GLY A 126 -23.98 13.46 17.64
CA GLY A 126 -24.14 12.58 18.81
C GLY A 126 -22.81 12.02 19.33
N ASN A 127 -22.91 11.31 20.48
CA ASN A 127 -21.74 10.79 21.19
C ASN A 127 -21.29 9.38 20.72
N GLN A 128 -21.63 8.97 19.52
CA GLN A 128 -21.19 7.70 18.96
C GLN A 128 -19.65 7.65 18.90
N GLU A 129 -19.08 6.45 18.90
CA GLU A 129 -17.62 6.23 18.94
C GLU A 129 -16.95 7.04 20.06
N SER A 130 -17.55 7.09 21.24
CA SER A 130 -17.07 7.88 22.39
C SER A 130 -16.91 9.37 22.09
N GLY A 131 -17.78 9.94 21.26
CA GLY A 131 -17.76 11.35 20.83
C GLY A 131 -16.73 11.66 19.75
N LYS A 132 -16.00 10.68 19.25
CA LYS A 132 -14.94 10.88 18.24
C LYS A 132 -15.47 10.88 16.80
N ARG A 133 -16.63 10.29 16.56
CA ARG A 133 -17.27 10.24 15.23
C ARG A 133 -18.79 10.07 15.42
N ALA A 134 -19.53 11.11 15.15
CA ALA A 134 -20.99 11.11 15.28
C ALA A 134 -21.66 10.32 14.13
N GLY A 135 -22.92 9.94 14.38
CA GLY A 135 -23.78 9.18 13.46
C GLY A 135 -23.91 7.71 13.88
N THR A 136 -25.11 7.15 13.64
CA THR A 136 -25.43 5.77 13.99
C THR A 136 -24.40 4.79 13.41
N GLU A 137 -23.94 3.86 14.22
CA GLU A 137 -22.94 2.86 13.85
C GLU A 137 -23.52 1.89 12.79
N ASN A 138 -22.75 1.64 11.75
CA ASN A 138 -23.06 0.62 10.74
C ASN A 138 -22.70 -0.77 11.26
N VAL A 139 -23.48 -1.27 12.23
CA VAL A 139 -23.19 -2.51 12.98
C VAL A 139 -22.96 -3.70 12.05
N ALA A 140 -23.76 -3.86 11.01
CA ALA A 140 -23.62 -4.97 10.07
C ALA A 140 -22.23 -4.98 9.39
N SER A 141 -21.79 -3.83 8.88
CA SER A 141 -20.47 -3.71 8.24
C SER A 141 -19.33 -3.82 9.24
N ILE A 142 -19.51 -3.32 10.48
CA ILE A 142 -18.51 -3.42 11.54
C ILE A 142 -18.29 -4.90 11.92
N VAL A 143 -19.37 -5.66 12.10
CA VAL A 143 -19.27 -7.11 12.38
C VAL A 143 -18.62 -7.87 11.23
N GLY A 144 -19.03 -7.58 9.98
CA GLY A 144 -18.41 -8.18 8.80
C GLY A 144 -16.92 -7.84 8.67
N MET A 145 -16.53 -6.61 9.00
CA MET A 145 -15.12 -6.18 9.05
C MET A 145 -14.34 -6.98 10.11
N ALA A 146 -14.90 -7.15 11.30
CA ALA A 146 -14.25 -7.87 12.39
C ALA A 146 -14.03 -9.35 12.06
N GLU A 147 -15.02 -10.02 11.48
CA GLU A 147 -14.88 -11.42 11.04
C GLU A 147 -13.86 -11.57 9.92
N ALA A 148 -13.89 -10.70 8.90
CA ALA A 148 -12.92 -10.71 7.83
C ALA A 148 -11.48 -10.49 8.35
N LEU A 149 -11.29 -9.56 9.29
CA LEU A 149 -9.98 -9.33 9.90
C LEU A 149 -9.48 -10.53 10.68
N LYS A 150 -10.34 -11.14 11.50
CA LYS A 150 -10.03 -12.33 12.28
C LYS A 150 -9.58 -13.49 11.38
N GLU A 151 -10.31 -13.74 10.28
CA GLU A 151 -9.99 -14.78 9.30
C GLU A 151 -8.64 -14.54 8.65
N ASN A 152 -8.41 -13.33 8.14
CA ASN A 152 -7.14 -12.97 7.50
C ASN A 152 -5.95 -13.07 8.47
N VAL A 153 -6.08 -12.53 9.69
CA VAL A 153 -5.00 -12.57 10.71
C VAL A 153 -4.64 -14.01 11.08
N SER A 154 -5.61 -14.90 11.20
CA SER A 154 -5.36 -16.31 11.51
C SER A 154 -4.58 -17.07 10.42
N SER A 155 -4.54 -16.54 9.21
CA SER A 155 -3.98 -17.20 8.01
C SER A 155 -2.76 -16.48 7.42
N ILE A 156 -2.28 -15.37 8.02
CA ILE A 156 -1.20 -14.54 7.48
C ILE A 156 0.00 -15.35 7.02
N GLU A 157 0.53 -16.25 7.86
CA GLU A 157 1.73 -17.01 7.54
C GLU A 157 1.53 -17.97 6.35
N ALA A 158 0.40 -18.69 6.34
CA ALA A 158 0.08 -19.62 5.27
C ALA A 158 -0.17 -18.88 3.95
N ASN A 159 -0.95 -17.81 4.00
CA ASN A 159 -1.27 -16.96 2.84
C ASN A 159 -0.01 -16.33 2.26
N SER A 160 0.87 -15.80 3.11
CA SER A 160 2.14 -15.20 2.68
C SER A 160 3.02 -16.21 1.95
N LYS A 161 3.20 -17.41 2.51
CA LYS A 161 3.99 -18.48 1.88
C LYS A 161 3.44 -18.86 0.50
N TYR A 162 2.12 -18.99 0.41
CA TYR A 162 1.46 -19.33 -0.85
C TYR A 162 1.64 -18.24 -1.90
N LEU A 163 1.31 -16.99 -1.57
CA LEU A 163 1.39 -15.86 -2.50
C LEU A 163 2.83 -15.60 -2.98
N PHE A 164 3.82 -15.69 -2.10
CA PHE A 164 5.23 -15.60 -2.51
C PHE A 164 5.66 -16.78 -3.40
N SER A 165 5.09 -17.97 -3.23
CA SER A 165 5.36 -19.10 -4.12
C SER A 165 4.81 -18.86 -5.54
N LEU A 166 3.60 -18.30 -5.66
CA LEU A 166 3.01 -17.91 -6.93
C LEU A 166 3.79 -16.79 -7.61
N GLU A 167 4.16 -15.76 -6.85
CA GLU A 167 5.00 -14.66 -7.36
C GLU A 167 6.31 -15.18 -7.92
N ARG A 168 7.03 -16.02 -7.17
CA ARG A 168 8.29 -16.62 -7.61
C ARG A 168 8.12 -17.40 -8.91
N LEU A 169 7.08 -18.24 -8.98
CA LEU A 169 6.76 -19.01 -10.18
C LEU A 169 6.55 -18.09 -11.39
N PHE A 170 5.77 -17.02 -11.22
CA PHE A 170 5.51 -16.03 -12.26
C PHE A 170 6.81 -15.38 -12.77
N LEU A 171 7.62 -14.85 -11.87
CA LEU A 171 8.86 -14.16 -12.23
C LEU A 171 9.88 -15.10 -12.88
N ASP A 172 9.98 -16.35 -12.41
CA ASP A 172 10.85 -17.36 -13.02
C ASP A 172 10.41 -17.72 -14.44
N LYS A 173 9.10 -17.76 -14.72
CA LYS A 173 8.57 -17.97 -16.08
C LYS A 173 8.90 -16.81 -17.00
N LEU A 174 8.73 -15.56 -16.56
CA LEU A 174 9.09 -14.38 -17.35
C LEU A 174 10.58 -14.37 -17.70
N LYS A 175 11.45 -14.70 -16.74
CA LYS A 175 12.90 -14.85 -16.98
C LYS A 175 13.20 -15.95 -18.01
N LYS A 176 12.55 -17.11 -17.88
CA LYS A 176 12.71 -18.22 -18.82
C LYS A 176 12.25 -17.84 -20.23
N ASN A 177 11.25 -17.00 -20.33
CA ASN A 177 10.73 -16.45 -21.59
C ASN A 177 11.56 -15.23 -22.08
N ASN A 178 12.70 -14.92 -21.48
CA ASN A 178 13.60 -13.80 -21.82
C ASN A 178 12.91 -12.43 -21.88
N ILE A 179 11.92 -12.18 -21.04
CA ILE A 179 11.30 -10.87 -20.91
C ILE A 179 12.26 -9.94 -20.18
N ASP A 180 12.51 -8.75 -20.73
CA ASP A 180 13.33 -7.70 -20.10
C ASP A 180 12.47 -6.87 -19.14
N PHE A 181 12.60 -7.13 -17.85
CA PHE A 181 11.80 -6.48 -16.82
C PHE A 181 12.58 -6.22 -15.53
N ILE A 182 12.05 -5.32 -14.71
CA ILE A 182 12.46 -5.11 -13.32
C ILE A 182 11.25 -5.26 -12.39
N VAL A 183 11.49 -5.72 -11.17
CA VAL A 183 10.50 -5.71 -10.08
C VAL A 183 10.80 -4.51 -9.20
N ASN A 184 9.81 -3.64 -9.00
CA ASN A 184 9.96 -2.41 -8.24
C ASN A 184 9.75 -2.64 -6.74
N GLY A 185 10.42 -1.81 -5.93
CA GLY A 185 10.28 -1.81 -4.48
C GLY A 185 11.23 -2.76 -3.76
N SER A 186 11.05 -2.87 -2.46
CA SER A 186 11.87 -3.68 -1.56
C SER A 186 11.56 -5.18 -1.69
N THR A 187 12.53 -6.02 -1.31
CA THR A 187 12.29 -7.46 -1.06
C THR A 187 11.41 -7.70 0.17
N ASN A 188 11.43 -6.79 1.15
CA ASN A 188 10.48 -6.78 2.26
C ASN A 188 9.20 -6.06 1.83
N LYS A 189 8.22 -6.82 1.39
CA LYS A 189 6.98 -6.30 0.81
C LYS A 189 5.74 -7.12 1.18
N THR A 190 4.58 -6.54 0.93
CA THR A 190 3.30 -7.25 1.11
C THR A 190 3.19 -8.45 0.16
N PRO A 191 2.74 -9.62 0.67
CA PRO A 191 2.51 -10.78 -0.17
C PRO A 191 1.51 -10.50 -1.29
N GLY A 192 1.74 -11.07 -2.48
CA GLY A 192 0.82 -10.99 -3.60
C GLY A 192 0.81 -9.65 -4.35
N ASN A 193 1.58 -8.66 -3.92
CA ASN A 193 1.75 -7.42 -4.67
C ASN A 193 3.01 -7.50 -5.54
N ILE A 194 2.87 -7.43 -6.86
CA ILE A 194 3.98 -7.43 -7.81
C ILE A 194 3.90 -6.14 -8.64
N SER A 195 4.85 -5.24 -8.44
CA SER A 195 5.05 -4.09 -9.31
C SER A 195 6.10 -4.45 -10.35
N LEU A 196 5.67 -4.62 -11.59
CA LEU A 196 6.49 -5.08 -12.69
C LEU A 196 6.62 -3.97 -13.72
N SER A 197 7.85 -3.61 -14.07
CA SER A 197 8.15 -2.66 -15.15
C SER A 197 8.84 -3.38 -16.30
N ILE A 198 8.23 -3.36 -17.50
CA ILE A 198 8.71 -4.05 -18.69
C ILE A 198 9.36 -3.02 -19.61
N ALA A 199 10.52 -3.36 -20.16
CA ALA A 199 11.31 -2.48 -21.01
C ALA A 199 10.58 -2.06 -22.29
N ASP A 200 10.71 -0.78 -22.67
CA ASP A 200 10.28 -0.22 -23.95
C ASP A 200 8.79 -0.38 -24.27
N LEU A 201 7.94 -0.63 -23.26
CA LEU A 201 6.50 -0.80 -23.41
C LEU A 201 5.71 0.29 -22.66
N ASP A 202 4.41 0.31 -22.91
CA ASP A 202 3.43 1.16 -22.24
C ASP A 202 2.50 0.30 -21.39
N GLY A 203 2.39 0.62 -20.09
CA GLY A 203 1.58 -0.11 -19.13
C GLY A 203 0.08 -0.10 -19.44
N GLU A 204 -0.46 0.99 -20.03
CA GLU A 204 -1.86 1.04 -20.45
C GLU A 204 -2.11 0.07 -21.61
N VAL A 205 -1.18 -0.03 -22.56
CA VAL A 205 -1.27 -1.01 -23.66
C VAL A 205 -1.26 -2.43 -23.11
N LEU A 206 -0.36 -2.72 -22.16
CA LEU A 206 -0.30 -4.03 -21.48
C LEU A 206 -1.60 -4.33 -20.75
N LEU A 207 -2.11 -3.38 -19.96
CA LEU A 207 -3.37 -3.50 -19.23
C LEU A 207 -4.52 -3.86 -20.19
N HIS A 208 -4.72 -3.07 -21.24
CA HIS A 208 -5.83 -3.32 -22.17
C HIS A 208 -5.72 -4.65 -22.92
N ARG A 209 -4.49 -5.05 -23.28
CA ARG A 209 -4.30 -6.34 -23.97
C ARG A 209 -4.51 -7.53 -23.06
N LEU A 210 -4.08 -7.43 -21.78
CA LEU A 210 -4.34 -8.45 -20.77
C LEU A 210 -5.83 -8.55 -20.42
N ASP A 211 -6.52 -7.40 -20.30
CA ASP A 211 -7.96 -7.34 -20.07
C ASP A 211 -8.77 -8.08 -21.15
N LEU A 212 -8.39 -7.91 -22.43
CA LEU A 212 -8.99 -8.67 -23.57
C LEU A 212 -8.77 -10.19 -23.46
N LYS A 213 -7.84 -10.63 -22.64
CA LYS A 213 -7.57 -12.05 -22.32
C LYS A 213 -8.22 -12.50 -21.00
N GLY A 214 -8.99 -11.62 -20.35
CA GLY A 214 -9.61 -11.88 -19.04
C GLY A 214 -8.62 -11.81 -17.87
N ILE A 215 -7.50 -11.12 -18.03
CA ILE A 215 -6.46 -10.93 -17.00
C ILE A 215 -6.48 -9.48 -16.56
N GLU A 216 -6.96 -9.23 -15.35
CA GLU A 216 -7.07 -7.90 -14.79
C GLU A 216 -5.78 -7.50 -14.04
N VAL A 217 -5.17 -6.39 -14.45
CA VAL A 217 -4.03 -5.76 -13.81
C VAL A 217 -4.30 -4.27 -13.60
N ALA A 218 -3.39 -3.54 -12.97
CA ALA A 218 -3.53 -2.09 -12.80
C ALA A 218 -2.25 -1.37 -13.22
N THR A 219 -2.40 -0.14 -13.71
CA THR A 219 -1.29 0.81 -13.92
C THR A 219 -1.30 1.83 -12.78
N GLY A 220 -0.17 2.04 -12.12
CA GLY A 220 -0.04 3.01 -11.03
C GLY A 220 -1.12 2.89 -9.93
N SER A 221 -1.59 4.01 -9.41
CA SER A 221 -2.78 4.02 -8.53
C SER A 221 -4.03 4.11 -9.40
N ALA A 222 -4.94 3.16 -9.26
CA ALA A 222 -6.24 3.13 -9.95
C ALA A 222 -7.10 4.41 -9.72
N CYS A 223 -6.70 5.30 -8.80
CA CYS A 223 -7.35 6.57 -8.51
C CYS A 223 -6.87 7.74 -9.38
N ASP A 224 -5.76 7.63 -10.10
CA ASP A 224 -5.16 8.68 -10.94
C ASP A 224 -5.39 8.47 -12.45
N SER A 225 -6.36 7.65 -12.82
CA SER A 225 -6.65 7.19 -14.19
C SER A 225 -6.98 8.30 -15.22
N VAL A 226 -6.87 9.57 -14.87
CA VAL A 226 -7.14 10.71 -15.78
C VAL A 226 -5.87 11.20 -16.51
N ASN A 227 -4.68 10.80 -16.08
CA ASN A 227 -3.41 11.18 -16.71
C ASN A 227 -2.54 9.96 -16.99
N THR A 228 -2.27 9.68 -18.25
CA THR A 228 -1.30 8.69 -18.78
C THR A 228 0.15 9.00 -18.38
N GLN A 229 0.39 9.41 -17.14
CA GLN A 229 1.72 9.77 -16.67
C GLN A 229 2.27 8.65 -15.78
N ILE A 230 3.60 8.46 -15.86
CA ILE A 230 4.35 7.62 -14.93
C ILE A 230 3.95 7.98 -13.49
N SER A 231 3.58 6.98 -12.69
CA SER A 231 3.22 7.15 -11.28
C SER A 231 4.27 7.95 -10.51
N HIS A 232 3.80 8.80 -9.58
CA HIS A 232 4.70 9.52 -8.69
C HIS A 232 5.54 8.57 -7.79
N VAL A 233 5.04 7.36 -7.49
CA VAL A 233 5.78 6.34 -6.74
C VAL A 233 6.94 5.82 -7.58
N ILE A 234 6.69 5.46 -8.84
CA ILE A 234 7.71 4.95 -9.78
C ILE A 234 8.79 6.02 -10.05
N ARG A 235 8.40 7.29 -10.13
CA ARG A 235 9.35 8.40 -10.21
C ARG A 235 10.18 8.56 -8.94
N ALA A 236 9.54 8.45 -7.77
CA ALA A 236 10.20 8.65 -6.47
C ALA A 236 11.28 7.60 -6.18
N ILE A 237 11.18 6.40 -6.76
CA ILE A 237 12.18 5.32 -6.62
C ILE A 237 13.18 5.27 -7.78
N ASP A 238 13.21 6.29 -8.63
CA ASP A 238 14.16 6.44 -9.76
C ASP A 238 14.16 5.25 -10.73
N VAL A 239 12.98 4.69 -11.06
CA VAL A 239 12.90 3.65 -12.09
C VAL A 239 13.39 4.22 -13.43
N PRO A 240 14.36 3.57 -14.12
CA PRO A 240 14.87 4.08 -15.39
C PRO A 240 13.75 4.27 -16.44
N GLU A 241 13.82 5.34 -17.23
CA GLU A 241 12.76 5.73 -18.17
C GLU A 241 12.38 4.61 -19.13
N LYS A 242 13.36 3.79 -19.54
CA LYS A 242 13.17 2.59 -20.37
C LYS A 242 12.09 1.65 -19.82
N TYR A 243 11.97 1.55 -18.49
CA TYR A 243 11.05 0.63 -17.81
C TYR A 243 9.82 1.35 -17.22
N ALA A 244 9.98 2.62 -16.82
CA ALA A 244 9.00 3.33 -16.01
C ALA A 244 7.61 3.41 -16.65
N ARG A 245 7.53 3.55 -17.97
CA ARG A 245 6.27 3.58 -18.73
C ARG A 245 5.59 2.24 -18.82
N GLY A 246 6.37 1.15 -18.85
CA GLY A 246 5.86 -0.24 -18.92
C GLY A 246 5.48 -0.83 -17.57
N THR A 247 5.16 0.02 -16.58
CA THR A 247 4.83 -0.45 -15.23
C THR A 247 3.39 -0.90 -15.13
N ILE A 248 3.19 -2.14 -14.69
CA ILE A 248 1.91 -2.70 -14.27
C ILE A 248 2.00 -3.23 -12.84
N ARG A 249 0.88 -3.20 -12.12
CA ARG A 249 0.74 -3.84 -10.82
C ARG A 249 -0.18 -5.05 -10.92
N ILE A 250 0.33 -6.18 -10.46
CA ILE A 250 -0.38 -7.45 -10.37
C ILE A 250 -0.70 -7.67 -8.88
N SER A 251 -1.95 -8.02 -8.58
CA SER A 251 -2.39 -8.30 -7.21
C SER A 251 -2.91 -9.74 -7.17
N LEU A 252 -2.12 -10.64 -6.57
CA LEU A 252 -2.50 -12.03 -6.39
C LEU A 252 -3.34 -12.18 -5.11
N GLY A 253 -4.35 -13.03 -5.17
CA GLY A 253 -5.20 -13.44 -4.05
C GLY A 253 -5.12 -14.95 -3.79
N MET A 254 -5.78 -15.38 -2.71
CA MET A 254 -5.79 -16.79 -2.32
C MET A 254 -6.56 -17.69 -3.29
N ASP A 255 -7.41 -17.11 -4.12
CA ASP A 255 -8.18 -17.83 -5.14
C ASP A 255 -7.36 -18.07 -6.43
N ASN A 256 -6.19 -17.42 -6.58
CA ASN A 256 -5.33 -17.67 -7.73
C ASN A 256 -4.62 -19.01 -7.63
N SER A 257 -4.59 -19.72 -8.74
CA SER A 257 -3.97 -21.04 -8.88
C SER A 257 -2.62 -20.97 -9.63
N ILE A 258 -1.91 -22.08 -9.68
CA ILE A 258 -0.69 -22.24 -10.50
C ILE A 258 -1.05 -22.10 -11.99
N GLU A 259 -2.21 -22.61 -12.42
CA GLU A 259 -2.71 -22.52 -13.78
C GLU A 259 -2.97 -21.07 -14.21
N ASP A 260 -3.47 -20.23 -13.29
CA ASP A 260 -3.65 -18.79 -13.56
C ASP A 260 -2.29 -18.11 -13.77
N ILE A 261 -1.29 -18.46 -12.96
CA ILE A 261 0.08 -17.94 -13.10
C ILE A 261 0.71 -18.38 -14.42
N ASP A 262 0.49 -19.64 -14.84
CA ASP A 262 0.97 -20.16 -16.10
C ASP A 262 0.34 -19.41 -17.28
N THR A 263 -0.98 -19.23 -17.24
CA THR A 263 -1.74 -18.49 -18.23
C THR A 263 -1.27 -17.04 -18.32
N MET A 264 -1.18 -16.37 -17.18
CA MET A 264 -0.75 -14.98 -17.13
C MET A 264 0.67 -14.79 -17.67
N ALA A 265 1.62 -15.64 -17.30
CA ALA A 265 2.99 -15.54 -17.76
C ALA A 265 3.12 -15.79 -19.27
N GLN A 266 2.32 -16.72 -19.81
CA GLN A 266 2.28 -16.99 -21.25
C GLN A 266 1.67 -15.82 -22.02
N GLU A 267 0.47 -15.37 -21.65
CA GLU A 267 -0.23 -14.27 -22.33
C GLU A 267 0.58 -12.96 -22.28
N LEU A 268 1.17 -12.65 -21.13
CA LEU A 268 2.04 -11.48 -21.03
C LEU A 268 3.26 -11.58 -21.95
N SER A 269 3.89 -12.76 -22.03
CA SER A 269 5.04 -12.96 -22.91
C SER A 269 4.64 -12.82 -24.39
N ASP A 270 3.50 -13.39 -24.79
CA ASP A 270 2.98 -13.30 -26.16
C ASP A 270 2.64 -11.85 -26.55
N ILE A 271 2.08 -11.08 -25.61
CA ILE A 271 1.82 -9.66 -25.79
C ILE A 271 3.14 -8.88 -25.99
N VAL A 272 4.12 -9.11 -25.12
CA VAL A 272 5.42 -8.43 -25.22
C VAL A 272 6.11 -8.69 -26.55
N TYR A 273 6.10 -9.91 -27.04
CA TYR A 273 6.71 -10.26 -28.34
C TYR A 273 5.91 -9.81 -29.57
N SER A 274 4.65 -9.43 -29.38
CA SER A 274 3.80 -8.93 -30.47
C SER A 274 3.83 -7.40 -30.64
N LEU A 275 4.45 -6.69 -29.69
CA LEU A 275 4.60 -5.22 -29.69
C LEU A 275 5.99 -4.81 -30.13
#